data_fa333d1d08e33a45d23085911fe963a1
#
_entry.id   fa333d1d08e33a45d23085911fe963a1
#
_cell.length_a   1.000
_cell.length_b   1.000
_cell.length_c   1.000
_cell.angle_alpha   90.00
_cell.angle_beta   90.00
_cell.angle_gamma   90.00
#
_symmetry.space_group_name_H-M   'P 1'
#
loop_
_entity.id
_entity.type
_entity.pdbx_description
1 polymer ?
#
loop_
_entity_poly.entity_id
_entity_poly.type
_entity_poly.pdbx_seq_one_letter_code
_entity_poly.pdbx_strand_id
1 'polypeptide(L)'
;MDAFSLAFSYGIKGIHLKKIVITAITVGLFHFFMPLLGNYLGVSLFSYTILKPKFIMFFVFFLLSLDMITHFFDDKEKIRKLDIFGTLLFAASVSFDSLSVGLGLSYLSDSIILSCFTFCLISSFFTLLGFEFGKKLSEKIGRYSFLLGGVILLFYSVWILTK
;
A
#
# COMPACT_ATOMS: atom_id res chain seq x y z
N MET A 1 -0.92 -1.81 3.77
CA MET A 1 -0.43 -3.16 3.40
C MET A 1 0.32 -3.07 2.09
N ASP A 2 1.48 -3.68 1.98
CA ASP A 2 2.22 -3.66 0.73
C ASP A 2 1.56 -4.59 -0.32
N ALA A 3 1.26 -4.04 -1.49
CA ALA A 3 0.63 -4.76 -2.60
C ALA A 3 1.44 -6.00 -3.04
N PHE A 4 2.77 -5.91 -2.98
CA PHE A 4 3.66 -7.02 -3.27
C PHE A 4 3.48 -8.17 -2.28
N SER A 5 3.53 -7.89 -0.97
CA SER A 5 3.46 -8.91 0.07
C SER A 5 2.11 -9.64 0.06
N LEU A 6 1.02 -8.90 -0.12
CA LEU A 6 -0.30 -9.50 -0.21
C LEU A 6 -0.46 -10.32 -1.51
N ALA A 7 -0.02 -9.79 -2.65
CA ALA A 7 -0.03 -10.51 -3.93
C ALA A 7 0.84 -11.78 -3.87
N PHE A 8 1.97 -11.71 -3.16
CA PHE A 8 2.85 -12.86 -2.92
C PHE A 8 2.12 -13.97 -2.15
N SER A 9 1.46 -13.63 -1.02
CA SER A 9 0.69 -14.58 -0.22
C SER A 9 -0.42 -15.27 -1.02
N TYR A 10 -1.11 -14.51 -1.88
CA TYR A 10 -2.10 -15.07 -2.79
C TYR A 10 -1.48 -15.91 -3.91
N GLY A 11 -0.29 -15.52 -4.39
CA GLY A 11 0.45 -16.22 -5.45
C GLY A 11 0.81 -17.67 -5.07
N ILE A 12 1.18 -17.90 -3.81
CA ILE A 12 1.50 -19.23 -3.26
C ILE A 12 0.39 -20.27 -3.51
N LYS A 13 -0.88 -19.84 -3.52
CA LYS A 13 -2.04 -20.72 -3.72
C LYS A 13 -2.38 -21.00 -5.18
N GLY A 14 -1.60 -20.52 -6.13
CA GLY A 14 -1.77 -20.85 -7.54
C GLY A 14 -3.02 -20.25 -8.18
N ILE A 15 -3.01 -18.96 -8.44
CA ILE A 15 -4.12 -18.23 -9.07
C ILE A 15 -3.93 -18.21 -10.59
N HIS A 16 -5.04 -18.27 -11.34
CA HIS A 16 -5.05 -18.17 -12.80
C HIS A 16 -4.51 -16.82 -13.27
N LEU A 17 -3.68 -16.81 -14.32
CA LEU A 17 -3.03 -15.64 -14.90
C LEU A 17 -4.01 -14.49 -15.18
N LYS A 18 -5.20 -14.82 -15.72
CA LYS A 18 -6.25 -13.83 -16.02
C LYS A 18 -6.68 -13.04 -14.76
N LYS A 19 -6.82 -13.72 -13.62
CA LYS A 19 -7.18 -13.06 -12.36
C LYS A 19 -6.04 -12.21 -11.82
N ILE A 20 -4.80 -12.67 -11.98
CA ILE A 20 -3.59 -11.92 -11.59
C ILE A 20 -3.55 -10.58 -12.32
N VAL A 21 -3.72 -10.58 -13.65
CA VAL A 21 -3.69 -9.36 -14.45
C VAL A 21 -4.84 -8.40 -14.08
N ILE A 22 -6.05 -8.93 -13.92
CA ILE A 22 -7.20 -8.11 -13.50
C ILE A 22 -6.94 -7.48 -12.13
N THR A 23 -6.44 -8.26 -11.16
CA THR A 23 -6.13 -7.75 -9.82
C THR A 23 -5.03 -6.69 -9.86
N ALA A 24 -3.96 -6.89 -10.63
CA ALA A 24 -2.88 -5.92 -10.76
C ALA A 24 -3.34 -4.59 -11.37
N ILE A 25 -4.18 -4.64 -12.41
CA ILE A 25 -4.78 -3.44 -13.02
C ILE A 25 -5.68 -2.74 -12.00
N THR A 26 -6.51 -3.49 -11.28
CA THR A 26 -7.41 -2.92 -10.27
C THR A 26 -6.62 -2.25 -9.15
N VAL A 27 -5.57 -2.89 -8.65
CA VAL A 27 -4.66 -2.31 -7.64
C VAL A 27 -4.02 -1.02 -8.15
N GLY A 28 -3.54 -1.01 -9.40
CA GLY A 28 -2.98 0.19 -10.01
C GLY A 28 -3.98 1.35 -10.09
N LEU A 29 -5.22 1.07 -10.52
CA LEU A 29 -6.28 2.08 -10.55
C LEU A 29 -6.57 2.64 -9.16
N PHE A 30 -6.65 1.79 -8.14
CA PHE A 30 -6.83 2.26 -6.77
C PHE A 30 -5.64 3.11 -6.30
N HIS A 31 -4.40 2.73 -6.65
CA HIS A 31 -3.20 3.51 -6.36
C HIS A 31 -3.09 4.81 -7.17
N PHE A 32 -3.90 4.99 -8.18
CA PHE A 32 -4.09 6.27 -8.87
C PHE A 32 -5.12 7.14 -8.15
N PHE A 33 -6.29 6.59 -7.86
CA PHE A 33 -7.41 7.37 -7.30
C PHE A 33 -7.25 7.67 -5.81
N MET A 34 -6.71 6.75 -5.02
CA MET A 34 -6.56 6.94 -3.57
C MET A 34 -5.63 8.10 -3.20
N PRO A 35 -4.45 8.28 -3.81
CA PRO A 35 -3.63 9.46 -3.53
C PRO A 35 -4.27 10.77 -4.00
N LEU A 36 -5.04 10.76 -5.10
CA LEU A 36 -5.79 11.94 -5.53
C LEU A 36 -6.85 12.34 -4.50
N LEU A 37 -7.60 11.39 -3.98
CA LEU A 37 -8.56 11.61 -2.89
C LEU A 37 -7.85 12.10 -1.63
N GLY A 38 -6.74 11.47 -1.26
CA GLY A 38 -5.92 11.87 -0.13
C GLY A 38 -5.41 13.31 -0.27
N ASN A 39 -4.91 13.67 -1.45
CA ASN A 39 -4.47 15.04 -1.72
C ASN A 39 -5.61 16.05 -1.61
N TYR A 40 -6.77 15.77 -2.19
CA TYR A 40 -7.94 16.63 -2.07
C TYR A 40 -8.36 16.83 -0.61
N LEU A 41 -8.42 15.75 0.16
CA LEU A 41 -8.69 15.80 1.60
C LEU A 41 -7.58 16.54 2.36
N GLY A 42 -6.31 16.34 1.99
CA GLY A 42 -5.16 16.99 2.59
C GLY A 42 -5.23 18.51 2.43
N VAL A 43 -5.44 18.99 1.22
CA VAL A 43 -5.60 20.44 0.95
C VAL A 43 -6.73 21.03 1.79
N SER A 44 -7.87 20.34 1.87
CA SER A 44 -9.01 20.78 2.67
C SER A 44 -8.70 20.78 4.17
N LEU A 45 -8.11 19.71 4.69
CA LEU A 45 -7.78 19.58 6.11
C LEU A 45 -6.70 20.59 6.55
N PHE A 46 -5.67 20.82 5.72
CA PHE A 46 -4.59 21.74 6.06
C PHE A 46 -5.03 23.20 6.01
N SER A 47 -6.08 23.53 5.23
CA SER A 47 -6.69 24.87 5.22
C SER A 47 -7.34 25.24 6.56
N TYR A 48 -7.78 24.23 7.32
CA TYR A 48 -8.53 24.40 8.55
C TYR A 48 -7.76 24.01 9.83
N THR A 49 -6.57 23.39 9.71
CA THR A 49 -5.88 22.82 10.89
C THR A 49 -4.54 23.52 11.15
N ILE A 50 -4.29 23.81 12.45
CA ILE A 50 -3.02 24.38 12.97
C ILE A 50 -1.90 23.31 12.98
N LEU A 51 -2.21 22.04 12.71
CA LEU A 51 -1.26 20.93 12.74
C LEU A 51 -0.27 21.02 11.58
N LYS A 52 1.02 21.02 11.91
CA LYS A 52 2.08 20.98 10.89
C LYS A 52 2.03 19.66 10.11
N PRO A 53 2.15 19.68 8.77
CA PRO A 53 2.07 18.48 7.93
C PRO A 53 2.97 17.33 8.39
N LYS A 54 4.18 17.64 8.91
CA LYS A 54 5.12 16.64 9.38
C LYS A 54 4.57 15.73 10.49
N PHE A 55 3.73 16.25 11.40
CA PHE A 55 3.13 15.42 12.45
C PHE A 55 2.09 14.45 11.91
N ILE A 56 1.34 14.88 10.89
CA ILE A 56 0.36 14.01 10.22
C ILE A 56 1.11 12.89 9.48
N MET A 57 2.16 13.22 8.73
CA MET A 57 2.98 12.23 8.04
C MET A 57 3.62 11.24 9.02
N PHE A 58 4.19 11.73 10.14
CA PHE A 58 4.71 10.85 11.19
C PHE A 58 3.65 9.87 11.67
N PHE A 59 2.47 10.37 12.04
CA PHE A 59 1.41 9.54 12.59
C PHE A 59 0.91 8.48 11.60
N VAL A 60 0.80 8.86 10.33
CA VAL A 60 0.40 7.95 9.25
C VAL A 60 1.43 6.84 9.06
N PHE A 61 2.72 7.18 8.90
CA PHE A 61 3.77 6.16 8.72
C PHE A 61 3.95 5.30 9.96
N PHE A 62 3.76 5.86 11.14
CA PHE A 62 3.79 5.12 12.40
C PHE A 62 2.65 4.08 12.47
N LEU A 63 1.42 4.47 12.13
CA LEU A 63 0.29 3.54 12.09
C LEU A 63 0.47 2.44 11.05
N LEU A 64 0.96 2.79 9.84
CA LEU A 64 1.26 1.81 8.79
C LEU A 64 2.35 0.82 9.24
N SER A 65 3.38 1.31 9.94
CA SER A 65 4.42 0.46 10.51
C SER A 65 3.85 -0.53 11.51
N LEU A 66 2.99 -0.07 12.42
CA LEU A 66 2.33 -0.95 13.39
C LEU A 66 1.43 -1.99 12.69
N ASP A 67 0.68 -1.58 11.68
CA ASP A 67 -0.16 -2.49 10.90
C ASP A 67 0.68 -3.59 10.24
N MET A 68 1.78 -3.25 9.59
CA MET A 68 2.68 -4.23 8.98
C MET A 68 3.32 -5.17 10.00
N ILE A 69 3.74 -4.65 11.17
CA ILE A 69 4.33 -5.48 12.23
C ILE A 69 3.27 -6.44 12.81
N THR A 70 2.02 -5.99 13.03
CA THR A 70 0.96 -6.85 13.52
C THR A 70 0.63 -7.97 12.54
N HIS A 71 0.65 -7.70 11.22
CA HIS A 71 0.47 -8.73 10.19
C HIS A 71 1.57 -9.81 10.19
N PHE A 72 2.78 -9.48 10.65
CA PHE A 72 3.82 -10.50 10.82
C PHE A 72 3.45 -11.54 11.90
N PHE A 73 2.73 -11.12 12.95
CA PHE A 73 2.30 -12.01 14.04
C PHE A 73 0.95 -12.71 13.77
N ASP A 74 0.18 -12.27 12.78
CA ASP A 74 -1.12 -12.84 12.47
C ASP A 74 -0.97 -14.03 11.48
N ASP A 75 -1.04 -15.24 12.03
CA ASP A 75 -0.96 -16.49 11.25
C ASP A 75 -2.23 -16.81 10.44
N LYS A 76 -3.27 -15.99 10.59
CA LYS A 76 -4.59 -16.26 9.99
C LYS A 76 -4.95 -15.25 8.89
N GLU A 77 -4.11 -15.05 7.91
CA GLU A 77 -4.60 -14.44 6.66
C GLU A 77 -5.67 -15.36 6.06
N LYS A 78 -6.94 -15.06 6.34
CA LYS A 78 -8.06 -15.63 5.61
C LYS A 78 -8.00 -15.13 4.17
N ILE A 79 -7.23 -15.84 3.35
CA ILE A 79 -7.13 -15.55 1.92
C ILE A 79 -8.53 -15.67 1.33
N ARG A 80 -9.13 -14.54 1.03
CA ARG A 80 -10.44 -14.44 0.39
C ARG A 80 -10.32 -14.93 -1.05
N LYS A 81 -11.40 -15.51 -1.58
CA LYS A 81 -11.44 -15.87 -3.00
C LYS A 81 -11.34 -14.58 -3.83
N LEU A 82 -10.45 -14.56 -4.82
CA LEU A 82 -10.36 -13.47 -5.80
C LEU A 82 -11.48 -13.62 -6.85
N ASP A 83 -12.73 -13.42 -6.42
CA ASP A 83 -13.85 -13.05 -7.26
C ASP A 83 -13.87 -11.53 -7.48
N ILE A 84 -14.86 -10.99 -8.15
CA ILE A 84 -14.94 -9.54 -8.43
C ILE A 84 -14.91 -8.74 -7.11
N PHE A 85 -15.68 -9.14 -6.12
CA PHE A 85 -15.76 -8.46 -4.84
C PHE A 85 -14.47 -8.62 -4.02
N GLY A 86 -13.88 -9.83 -4.01
CA GLY A 86 -12.59 -10.10 -3.38
C GLY A 86 -11.45 -9.31 -4.00
N THR A 87 -11.45 -9.11 -5.32
CA THR A 87 -10.45 -8.29 -6.02
C THR A 87 -10.58 -6.81 -5.66
N LEU A 88 -11.80 -6.28 -5.59
CA LEU A 88 -12.05 -4.90 -5.17
C LEU A 88 -11.61 -4.67 -3.72
N LEU A 89 -11.98 -5.58 -2.81
CA LEU A 89 -11.54 -5.51 -1.41
C LEU A 89 -10.03 -5.62 -1.27
N PHE A 90 -9.40 -6.52 -2.05
CA PHE A 90 -7.94 -6.63 -2.10
C PHE A 90 -7.32 -5.29 -2.51
N ALA A 91 -7.75 -4.73 -3.65
CA ALA A 91 -7.22 -3.47 -4.16
C ALA A 91 -7.44 -2.31 -3.18
N ALA A 92 -8.64 -2.20 -2.58
CA ALA A 92 -8.92 -1.18 -1.58
C ALA A 92 -8.02 -1.32 -0.35
N SER A 93 -7.85 -2.55 0.16
CA SER A 93 -7.03 -2.82 1.35
C SER A 93 -5.57 -2.43 1.16
N VAL A 94 -4.97 -2.79 0.02
CA VAL A 94 -3.55 -2.48 -0.26
C VAL A 94 -3.32 -1.03 -0.65
N SER A 95 -4.36 -0.32 -1.10
CA SER A 95 -4.24 1.07 -1.56
C SER A 95 -4.61 2.10 -0.48
N PHE A 96 -5.04 1.63 0.69
CA PHE A 96 -5.44 2.54 1.78
C PHE A 96 -4.26 3.37 2.31
N ASP A 97 -3.05 2.81 2.31
CA ASP A 97 -1.81 3.52 2.61
C ASP A 97 -1.53 4.66 1.62
N SER A 98 -1.84 4.46 0.34
CA SER A 98 -1.68 5.48 -0.71
C SER A 98 -2.56 6.70 -0.49
N LEU A 99 -3.75 6.54 0.11
CA LEU A 99 -4.60 7.67 0.52
C LEU A 99 -3.86 8.54 1.55
N SER A 100 -3.19 7.90 2.49
CA SER A 100 -2.40 8.57 3.53
C SER A 100 -1.19 9.32 2.95
N VAL A 101 -0.50 8.72 1.99
CA VAL A 101 0.59 9.38 1.24
C VAL A 101 0.03 10.58 0.47
N GLY A 102 -1.14 10.43 -0.14
CA GLY A 102 -1.86 11.49 -0.85
C GLY A 102 -2.09 12.73 0.00
N LEU A 103 -2.36 12.59 1.30
CA LEU A 103 -2.51 13.72 2.22
C LEU A 103 -1.29 14.66 2.23
N GLY A 104 -0.07 14.11 2.09
CA GLY A 104 1.16 14.88 2.05
C GLY A 104 1.62 15.30 0.66
N LEU A 105 1.01 14.77 -0.40
CA LEU A 105 1.51 14.90 -1.78
C LEU A 105 1.51 16.36 -2.27
N SER A 106 0.54 17.16 -1.84
CA SER A 106 0.46 18.60 -2.15
C SER A 106 1.68 19.41 -1.68
N TYR A 107 2.41 18.90 -0.70
CA TYR A 107 3.63 19.53 -0.16
C TYR A 107 4.92 18.96 -0.72
N LEU A 108 4.86 17.78 -1.36
CA LEU A 108 6.03 17.04 -1.81
C LEU A 108 6.22 17.05 -3.32
N SER A 109 5.18 17.35 -4.09
CA SER A 109 5.21 17.21 -5.55
C SER A 109 4.54 18.38 -6.25
N ASP A 110 5.26 18.94 -7.24
CA ASP A 110 4.73 19.97 -8.13
C ASP A 110 3.71 19.42 -9.13
N SER A 111 3.74 18.10 -9.39
CA SER A 111 2.83 17.41 -10.32
C SER A 111 2.18 16.19 -9.69
N ILE A 112 1.04 16.40 -9.06
CA ILE A 112 0.26 15.38 -8.38
C ILE A 112 -0.18 14.26 -9.34
N ILE A 113 -0.64 14.63 -10.54
CA ILE A 113 -1.12 13.67 -11.54
C ILE A 113 0.00 12.74 -11.97
N LEU A 114 1.21 13.26 -12.20
CA LEU A 114 2.37 12.45 -12.57
C LEU A 114 2.76 11.49 -11.45
N SER A 115 2.71 11.95 -10.21
CA SER A 115 2.98 11.11 -9.03
C SER A 115 1.95 9.98 -8.91
N CYS A 116 0.65 10.27 -9.05
CA CYS A 116 -0.42 9.26 -9.02
C CYS A 116 -0.29 8.25 -10.17
N PHE A 117 0.09 8.70 -11.36
CA PHE A 117 0.35 7.82 -12.51
C PHE A 117 1.55 6.89 -12.25
N THR A 118 2.60 7.42 -11.66
CA THR A 118 3.77 6.63 -11.26
C THR A 118 3.38 5.58 -10.22
N PHE A 119 2.59 5.93 -9.21
CA PHE A 119 2.08 4.97 -8.23
C PHE A 119 1.23 3.88 -8.88
N CYS A 120 0.36 4.23 -9.83
CA CYS A 120 -0.43 3.26 -10.60
C CYS A 120 0.46 2.22 -11.28
N LEU A 121 1.45 2.67 -12.06
CA LEU A 121 2.34 1.78 -12.81
C LEU A 121 3.19 0.91 -11.89
N ILE A 122 3.82 1.51 -10.88
CA ILE A 122 4.69 0.81 -9.95
C ILE A 122 3.89 -0.22 -9.15
N SER A 123 2.74 0.15 -8.60
CA SER A 123 1.90 -0.79 -7.84
C SER A 123 1.39 -1.94 -8.68
N SER A 124 0.94 -1.68 -9.91
CA SER A 124 0.55 -2.75 -10.83
C SER A 124 1.69 -3.71 -11.09
N PHE A 125 2.88 -3.19 -11.36
CA PHE A 125 4.08 -3.97 -11.63
C PHE A 125 4.48 -4.82 -10.42
N PHE A 126 4.56 -4.22 -9.23
CA PHE A 126 4.91 -4.96 -8.02
C PHE A 126 3.84 -5.98 -7.62
N THR A 127 2.56 -5.72 -7.88
CA THR A 127 1.50 -6.70 -7.70
C THR A 127 1.69 -7.91 -8.60
N LEU A 128 2.00 -7.70 -9.88
CA LEU A 128 2.33 -8.80 -10.81
C LEU A 128 3.54 -9.60 -10.33
N LEU A 129 4.61 -8.92 -9.95
CA LEU A 129 5.81 -9.57 -9.42
C LEU A 129 5.48 -10.37 -8.15
N GLY A 130 4.69 -9.82 -7.22
CA GLY A 130 4.27 -10.51 -6.01
C GLY A 130 3.58 -11.84 -6.32
N PHE A 131 2.60 -11.84 -7.23
CA PHE A 131 1.93 -13.08 -7.65
C PHE A 131 2.88 -14.09 -8.30
N GLU A 132 3.78 -13.63 -9.17
CA GLU A 132 4.75 -14.50 -9.85
C GLU A 132 5.77 -15.10 -8.87
N PHE A 133 6.34 -14.29 -7.99
CA PHE A 133 7.26 -14.76 -6.96
C PHE A 133 6.56 -15.67 -5.96
N GLY A 134 5.31 -15.36 -5.58
CA GLY A 134 4.52 -16.19 -4.68
C GLY A 134 4.32 -17.61 -5.21
N LYS A 135 4.17 -17.80 -6.52
CA LYS A 135 4.10 -19.14 -7.13
C LYS A 135 5.39 -19.95 -7.00
N LYS A 136 6.53 -19.29 -6.84
CA LYS A 136 7.87 -19.93 -6.87
C LYS A 136 8.49 -20.10 -5.50
N LEU A 137 8.04 -19.35 -4.48
CA LEU A 137 8.66 -19.30 -3.16
C LEU A 137 7.71 -19.82 -2.05
N SER A 138 8.32 -20.15 -0.87
CA SER A 138 7.58 -20.66 0.29
C SER A 138 6.95 -19.53 1.11
N GLU A 139 5.87 -19.86 1.83
CA GLU A 139 5.13 -18.93 2.73
C GLU A 139 6.01 -18.17 3.74
N LYS A 140 7.10 -18.78 4.21
CA LYS A 140 7.98 -18.18 5.21
C LYS A 140 8.59 -16.86 4.74
N ILE A 141 8.96 -16.74 3.47
CA ILE A 141 9.64 -15.53 2.93
C ILE A 141 8.66 -14.36 2.85
N GLY A 142 7.39 -14.59 2.48
CA GLY A 142 6.37 -13.54 2.46
C GLY A 142 6.15 -12.89 3.83
N ARG A 143 6.16 -13.70 4.89
CA ARG A 143 5.98 -13.22 6.26
C ARG A 143 7.10 -12.27 6.70
N TYR A 144 8.35 -12.58 6.39
CA TYR A 144 9.49 -11.70 6.72
C TYR A 144 9.47 -10.37 5.96
N SER A 145 8.83 -10.30 4.77
CA SER A 145 8.66 -9.05 4.03
C SER A 145 7.82 -8.02 4.79
N PHE A 146 6.77 -8.46 5.50
CA PHE A 146 5.97 -7.57 6.35
C PHE A 146 6.79 -6.98 7.50
N LEU A 147 7.61 -7.81 8.15
CA LEU A 147 8.46 -7.34 9.24
C LEU A 147 9.47 -6.31 8.75
N LEU A 148 10.16 -6.58 7.64
CA LEU A 148 11.13 -5.66 7.04
C LEU A 148 10.47 -4.33 6.64
N GLY A 149 9.33 -4.38 5.96
CA GLY A 149 8.59 -3.19 5.56
C GLY A 149 8.14 -2.36 6.77
N GLY A 150 7.60 -3.01 7.80
CA GLY A 150 7.19 -2.36 9.04
C GLY A 150 8.36 -1.65 9.75
N VAL A 151 9.50 -2.30 9.87
CA VAL A 151 10.71 -1.71 10.49
C VAL A 151 11.22 -0.50 9.69
N ILE A 152 11.24 -0.58 8.35
CA ILE A 152 11.66 0.54 7.49
C ILE A 152 10.71 1.74 7.65
N LEU A 153 9.40 1.50 7.64
CA LEU A 153 8.40 2.56 7.83
C LEU A 153 8.49 3.19 9.22
N LEU A 154 8.75 2.39 10.26
CA LEU A 154 8.95 2.89 11.61
C LEU A 154 10.18 3.80 11.68
N PHE A 155 11.29 3.38 11.11
CA PHE A 155 12.49 4.19 11.03
C PHE A 155 12.22 5.50 10.28
N TYR A 156 11.52 5.43 9.14
CA TYR A 156 11.20 6.61 8.35
C TYR A 156 10.23 7.57 9.07
N SER A 157 9.26 7.05 9.82
CA SER A 157 8.35 7.86 10.62
C SER A 157 9.09 8.69 11.67
N VAL A 158 10.02 8.07 12.39
CA VAL A 158 10.85 8.76 13.38
C VAL A 158 11.76 9.79 12.70
N TRP A 159 12.36 9.44 11.56
CA TRP A 159 13.22 10.35 10.80
C TRP A 159 12.53 11.64 10.35
N ILE A 160 11.25 11.57 9.96
CA ILE A 160 10.44 12.74 9.59
C ILE A 160 10.32 13.74 10.76
N LEU A 161 10.25 13.26 12.01
CA LEU A 161 10.17 14.14 13.17
C LEU A 161 11.46 14.90 13.44
N THR A 162 12.60 14.34 13.03
CA THR A 162 13.91 14.94 13.29
C THR A 162 14.30 16.03 12.28
N LYS A 163 13.57 16.09 11.15
CA LYS A 163 13.70 17.16 10.14
C LYS A 163 12.56 18.18 10.22
#